data_aba664263f8241bbfc0c51d989dde6ee
#
_entry.id   aba664263f8241bbfc0c51d989dde6ee
#
_cell.length_a   1.000
_cell.length_b   1.000
_cell.length_c   1.000
_cell.angle_alpha   90.00
_cell.angle_beta   90.00
_cell.angle_gamma   90.00
#
_symmetry.space_group_name_H-M   'P 1'
#
loop_
_entity.id
_entity.type
_entity.pdbx_description
1 polymer ?
#
loop_
_entity_poly.entity_id
_entity_poly.type
_entity_poly.pdbx_seq_one_letter_code
_entity_poly.pdbx_strand_id
1 'polypeptide(L)' 'MQSAMADPDRLRSLRPHHFDIARSDHGLWRVEDREGLIGGIFRTRKDAIRFAMFETDGDRTCIHFRKGARR' A
#
# COMPACT_ATOMS: atom_id res chain seq x y z
N MET A 1 7.86 27.50 13.56
CA MET A 1 7.69 27.09 13.45
C MET A 1 7.38 26.40 12.98
N GLN A 2 7.25 25.89 12.68
CA GLN A 2 7.15 25.24 12.31
C GLN A 2 6.84 24.57 11.65
N SER A 3 6.95 24.42 11.25
CA SER A 3 7.10 23.62 10.37
C SER A 3 6.33 22.45 10.41
N ALA A 4 5.57 22.25 11.27
CA ALA A 4 4.77 21.13 11.38
C ALA A 4 3.92 20.96 10.20
N MET A 5 3.57 21.93 9.55
CA MET A 5 2.80 21.75 8.49
C MET A 5 3.44 21.24 7.34
N ALA A 6 4.65 21.23 7.27
CA ALA A 6 5.34 20.73 6.15
C ALA A 6 5.68 19.28 6.26
N ASP A 7 5.28 18.61 7.27
CA ASP A 7 5.65 17.24 7.49
C ASP A 7 4.77 16.32 6.66
N PRO A 8 5.28 15.71 5.61
CA PRO A 8 4.48 14.84 4.77
C PRO A 8 3.98 13.61 5.50
N ASP A 9 4.71 13.13 6.46
CA ASP A 9 4.29 11.96 7.20
C ASP A 9 3.05 12.27 8.00
N ARG A 10 2.95 13.48 8.48
CA ARG A 10 1.84 13.85 9.23
C ARG A 10 0.62 13.92 8.36
N LEU A 11 0.75 14.40 7.14
CA LEU A 11 -0.35 14.47 6.23
C LEU A 11 -0.81 13.07 5.86
N ARG A 12 0.11 12.14 5.74
CA ARG A 12 -0.24 10.78 5.42
C ARG A 12 -1.09 10.18 6.54
N SER A 13 -0.79 10.50 7.76
CA SER A 13 -1.54 9.96 8.86
C SER A 13 -2.94 10.49 8.87
N LEU A 14 -3.14 11.70 8.42
CA LEU A 14 -4.45 12.28 8.42
C LEU A 14 -5.32 11.69 7.32
N ARG A 15 -4.69 11.12 6.29
CA ARG A 15 -5.42 10.53 5.20
C ARG A 15 -4.99 9.12 5.01
N PRO A 16 -5.67 8.18 5.56
CA PRO A 16 -5.27 6.80 5.49
C PRO A 16 -5.17 6.35 4.04
N HIS A 17 -4.11 5.64 3.72
CA HIS A 17 -3.92 5.12 2.40
C HIS A 17 -4.51 3.73 2.32
N HIS A 18 -5.19 3.46 1.26
CA HIS A 18 -5.72 2.13 1.03
C HIS A 18 -4.88 1.48 -0.05
N PHE A 19 -4.48 0.26 0.20
CA PHE A 19 -3.65 -0.46 -0.73
C PHE A 19 -4.37 -1.64 -1.33
N ASP A 20 -4.18 -1.85 -2.61
CA ASP A 20 -4.73 -3.01 -3.27
C ASP A 20 -3.59 -3.97 -3.56
N ILE A 21 -3.76 -5.20 -3.19
CA ILE A 21 -2.77 -6.23 -3.43
C ILE A 21 -3.33 -7.19 -4.44
N ALA A 22 -2.61 -7.42 -5.52
CA ALA A 22 -3.07 -8.30 -6.57
C ALA A 22 -1.93 -9.12 -7.11
N ARG A 23 -2.23 -10.30 -7.59
CA ARG A 23 -1.23 -11.14 -8.16
C ARG A 23 -1.09 -10.80 -9.62
N SER A 24 0.12 -10.64 -10.08
CA SER A 24 0.34 -10.29 -11.47
C SER A 24 0.41 -11.54 -12.33
N ASP A 25 0.43 -11.37 -13.62
CA ASP A 25 0.48 -12.49 -14.54
C ASP A 25 1.72 -13.33 -14.40
N HIS A 26 2.80 -12.77 -13.90
CA HIS A 26 4.02 -13.53 -13.77
C HIS A 26 4.20 -14.12 -12.37
N GLY A 27 3.14 -14.19 -11.63
CA GLY A 27 3.23 -14.76 -10.31
C GLY A 27 3.80 -13.85 -9.26
N LEU A 28 4.02 -12.61 -9.59
CA LEU A 28 4.50 -11.67 -8.61
C LEU A 28 3.32 -10.99 -7.97
N TRP A 29 3.55 -10.30 -6.89
CA TRP A 29 2.48 -9.63 -6.16
C TRP A 29 2.67 -8.14 -6.25
N ARG A 30 1.64 -7.45 -6.68
CA ARG A 30 1.70 -6.02 -6.83
C ARG A 30 0.93 -5.35 -5.73
N VAL A 31 1.50 -4.33 -5.14
CA VAL A 31 0.82 -3.54 -4.12
C VAL A 31 0.73 -2.14 -4.65
N GLU A 32 -0.45 -1.57 -4.64
CA GLU A 32 -0.64 -0.22 -5.12
C GLU A 32 -1.52 0.57 -4.23
N ASP A 33 -1.11 1.79 -3.90
CA ASP A 33 -1.90 2.73 -3.17
C ASP A 33 -2.99 3.18 -4.12
N ARG A 34 -4.19 3.31 -3.68
CA ARG A 34 -5.29 3.75 -4.52
C ARG A 34 -5.07 5.11 -5.13
N GLU A 35 -4.26 5.92 -4.51
CA GLU A 35 -3.95 7.21 -5.07
C GLU A 35 -2.74 7.16 -5.98
N GLY A 36 -2.15 6.01 -6.12
CA GLY A 36 -1.03 5.84 -7.02
C GLY A 36 0.27 6.46 -6.58
N LEU A 37 0.40 6.77 -5.31
CA LEU A 37 1.60 7.40 -4.82
C LEU A 37 2.65 6.42 -4.34
N ILE A 38 2.24 5.27 -3.89
CA ILE A 38 3.15 4.30 -3.31
C ILE A 38 2.83 2.95 -3.87
N GLY A 39 3.81 2.15 -4.14
CA GLY A 39 3.56 0.81 -4.62
C GLY A 39 4.81 -0.01 -4.70
N GLY A 40 4.67 -1.25 -5.07
CA GLY A 40 5.81 -2.13 -5.20
C GLY A 40 5.42 -3.47 -5.78
N ILE A 41 6.43 -4.23 -6.14
CA ILE A 41 6.25 -5.56 -6.67
C ILE A 41 7.03 -6.52 -5.80
N PHE A 42 6.41 -7.58 -5.37
CA PHE A 42 7.01 -8.51 -4.44
C PHE A 42 6.92 -9.94 -4.95
N ARG A 43 7.82 -10.77 -4.51
CA ARG A 43 7.83 -12.16 -4.96
C ARG A 43 6.81 -12.99 -4.26
N THR A 44 6.46 -12.67 -3.04
CA THR A 44 5.52 -13.50 -2.31
C THR A 44 4.39 -12.65 -1.77
N ARG A 45 3.29 -13.30 -1.50
CA ARG A 45 2.15 -12.63 -0.92
C ARG A 45 2.50 -12.09 0.45
N LYS A 46 3.30 -12.85 1.19
CA LYS A 46 3.70 -12.45 2.52
C LYS A 46 4.46 -11.13 2.49
N ASP A 47 5.38 -10.98 1.55
CA ASP A 47 6.16 -9.75 1.48
C ASP A 47 5.27 -8.57 1.08
N ALA A 48 4.33 -8.82 0.19
CA ALA A 48 3.42 -7.75 -0.21
C ALA A 48 2.58 -7.28 0.96
N ILE A 49 2.11 -8.22 1.76
CA ILE A 49 1.31 -7.89 2.92
C ILE A 49 2.15 -7.12 3.94
N ARG A 50 3.39 -7.54 4.13
CA ARG A 50 4.24 -6.86 5.08
C ARG A 50 4.47 -5.41 4.67
N PHE A 51 4.65 -5.17 3.39
CA PHE A 51 4.85 -3.82 2.92
C PHE A 51 3.58 -3.00 3.19
N ALA A 52 2.42 -3.54 2.85
CA ALA A 52 1.18 -2.82 3.05
C ALA A 52 0.89 -2.58 4.53
N MET A 53 1.23 -3.55 5.37
CA MET A 53 1.03 -3.38 6.79
C MET A 53 1.94 -2.30 7.34
N PHE A 54 3.14 -2.23 6.82
CA PHE A 54 4.07 -1.22 7.28
C PHE A 54 3.56 0.16 6.87
N GLU A 55 3.05 0.29 5.67
CA GLU A 55 2.59 1.58 5.20
C GLU A 55 1.28 2.02 5.85
N THR A 56 0.48 1.10 6.30
CA THR A 56 -0.79 1.43 6.94
C THR A 56 -0.71 1.38 8.45
N ASP A 57 0.49 1.19 8.95
CA ASP A 57 0.70 1.13 10.39
C ASP A 57 -0.12 -0.01 10.99
N GLY A 58 -0.22 -1.09 10.27
CA GLY A 58 -0.91 -2.27 10.76
C GLY A 58 -2.42 -2.27 10.61
N ASP A 59 -2.95 -1.32 9.89
CA ASP A 59 -4.40 -1.22 9.77
C ASP A 59 -4.89 -2.10 8.64
N ARG A 60 -5.39 -3.28 8.97
CA ARG A 60 -5.85 -4.22 7.98
C ARG A 60 -7.04 -3.74 7.18
N THR A 61 -7.81 -2.83 7.71
CA THR A 61 -8.97 -2.35 7.00
C THR A 61 -8.58 -1.52 5.79
N CYS A 62 -7.32 -1.13 5.72
CA CYS A 62 -6.83 -0.37 4.59
C CYS A 62 -6.16 -1.27 3.55
N ILE A 63 -6.16 -2.57 3.74
CA ILE A 63 -5.52 -3.49 2.82
C ILE A 63 -6.56 -4.34 2.14
N HIS A 64 -6.59 -4.29 0.81
CA HIS A 64 -7.61 -4.99 0.05
C HIS A 64 -6.98 -5.94 -0.94
N PHE A 65 -7.53 -7.12 -1.09
CA PHE A 65 -6.99 -8.09 -2.01
C PHE A 65 -7.87 -8.11 -3.25
N ARG A 66 -7.22 -8.02 -4.42
CA ARG A 66 -7.95 -8.06 -5.65
C ARG A 66 -7.65 -9.31 -6.42
N LYS A 67 -8.57 -9.79 -7.22
CA LYS A 67 -8.32 -10.93 -7.97
C LYS A 67 -7.49 -10.56 -9.03
N GLY A 68 -6.63 -11.05 -9.36
CA GLY A 68 -5.70 -10.80 -10.32
C GLY A 68 -6.04 -9.86 -11.28
N ALA A 69 -5.25 -9.39 -11.83
CA ALA A 69 -5.42 -8.46 -12.66
C ALA A 69 -5.82 -8.85 -13.92
N ARG A 70 -6.01 -9.65 -14.36
CA ARG A 70 -6.28 -10.00 -15.49
C ARG A 70 -7.23 -9.52 -16.02
N ARG A 71 -7.40 -9.07 -16.50
CA ARG A 71 -8.16 -8.72 -16.96
C ARG A 71 -8.04 -8.63 -17.51
#